data_dd6a216009f43798da5a67d916207a51
#
_entry.id   dd6a216009f43798da5a67d916207a51
#
_cell.length_a   1.000
_cell.length_b   1.000
_cell.length_c   1.000
_cell.angle_alpha   90.00
_cell.angle_beta   90.00
_cell.angle_gamma   90.00
#
_symmetry.space_group_name_H-M   'P 1'
#
loop_
_entity.id
_entity.type
_entity.pdbx_description
1 polymer ?
#
loop_
_entity_poly.entity_id
_entity_poly.type
_entity_poly.pdbx_seq_one_letter_code
_entity_poly.pdbx_strand_id
1 'polypeptide(L)'
;MQRCVALLTQNNKTTAMLQTAASSLGFELAHPPDESDIVAWLALQHPALVMIDVSGQDDRWASSVIAIKTSPATRKLAVLAFGANAPALERARAAGCDATQMTGEKTDYRELISKHAHNDDNAELLRQSALPLPALALRGVAEFNAGQYYEQHESFEHCWRAERGPVRALYQAMLQVGVAYHQIQRGNYNGARKMFLRAQQYLAVLPDHCQTIDVAQLRADSTAAFDELERVGTQRIADYDQHLLKPIQHAH
;
A
#
# COMPACT_ATOMS: atom_id res chain seq x y z
N MET A 1 1.85 -5.28 12.49
CA MET A 1 1.78 -3.84 12.18
C MET A 1 0.48 -3.28 12.73
N GLN A 2 0.51 -2.19 13.47
CA GLN A 2 -0.71 -1.60 14.05
C GLN A 2 -1.53 -0.98 12.90
N ARG A 3 -2.84 -1.27 12.85
CA ARG A 3 -3.72 -0.76 11.78
C ARG A 3 -3.91 0.74 11.99
N CYS A 4 -3.78 1.54 10.94
CA CYS A 4 -3.95 2.98 11.06
C CYS A 4 -5.02 3.54 10.11
N VAL A 5 -5.56 4.68 10.51
CA VAL A 5 -6.37 5.59 9.69
C VAL A 5 -5.52 6.84 9.46
N ALA A 6 -5.25 7.18 8.21
CA ALA A 6 -4.55 8.41 7.89
C ALA A 6 -5.51 9.60 7.88
N LEU A 7 -5.15 10.68 8.56
CA LEU A 7 -5.96 11.90 8.64
C LEU A 7 -5.22 13.10 8.07
N LEU A 8 -5.81 13.72 7.06
CA LEU A 8 -5.38 14.97 6.47
C LEU A 8 -6.35 16.07 6.92
N THR A 9 -6.03 16.77 8.00
CA THR A 9 -6.80 17.91 8.52
C THR A 9 -5.88 18.89 9.24
N GLN A 10 -6.29 20.13 9.31
CA GLN A 10 -5.69 21.16 10.16
C GLN A 10 -6.56 21.50 11.37
N ASN A 11 -7.67 20.79 11.59
CA ASN A 11 -8.64 21.06 12.65
C ASN A 11 -8.41 20.18 13.87
N ASN A 12 -7.82 20.74 14.93
CA ASN A 12 -7.50 20.04 16.16
C ASN A 12 -8.73 19.42 16.86
N LYS A 13 -9.91 20.06 16.79
CA LYS A 13 -11.13 19.52 17.40
C LYS A 13 -11.59 18.25 16.68
N THR A 14 -11.58 18.26 15.38
CA THR A 14 -11.91 17.09 14.55
C THR A 14 -10.90 15.97 14.78
N THR A 15 -9.62 16.29 14.89
CA THR A 15 -8.55 15.33 15.20
C THR A 15 -8.82 14.58 16.52
N ALA A 16 -9.17 15.29 17.59
CA ALA A 16 -9.44 14.66 18.90
C ALA A 16 -10.66 13.70 18.85
N MET A 17 -11.71 14.07 18.11
CA MET A 17 -12.90 13.23 17.95
C MET A 17 -12.56 11.97 17.13
N LEU A 18 -11.81 12.11 16.04
CA LEU A 18 -11.37 11.00 15.20
C LEU A 18 -10.38 10.09 15.93
N GLN A 19 -9.48 10.64 16.75
CA GLN A 19 -8.57 9.85 17.58
C GLN A 19 -9.34 8.90 18.51
N THR A 20 -10.36 9.42 19.20
CA THR A 20 -11.22 8.63 20.09
C THR A 20 -11.97 7.55 19.32
N ALA A 21 -12.54 7.92 18.17
CA ALA A 21 -13.29 6.99 17.31
C ALA A 21 -12.40 5.88 16.76
N ALA A 22 -11.24 6.22 16.20
CA ALA A 22 -10.27 5.27 15.64
C ALA A 22 -9.77 4.30 16.71
N SER A 23 -9.35 4.82 17.88
CA SER A 23 -8.85 4.00 18.99
C SER A 23 -9.93 3.01 19.50
N SER A 24 -11.20 3.41 19.53
CA SER A 24 -12.30 2.51 19.93
C SER A 24 -12.53 1.33 18.97
N LEU A 25 -12.01 1.43 17.75
CA LEU A 25 -12.06 0.40 16.70
C LEU A 25 -10.73 -0.33 16.52
N GLY A 26 -9.73 -0.05 17.38
CA GLY A 26 -8.40 -0.66 17.30
C GLY A 26 -7.50 -0.08 16.22
N PHE A 27 -7.80 1.12 15.72
CA PHE A 27 -6.93 1.83 14.77
C PHE A 27 -6.09 2.91 15.49
N GLU A 28 -4.88 3.10 15.02
CA GLU A 28 -4.08 4.30 15.30
C GLU A 28 -4.45 5.41 14.32
N LEU A 29 -4.53 6.65 14.79
CA LEU A 29 -4.71 7.80 13.92
C LEU A 29 -3.33 8.35 13.54
N ALA A 30 -3.01 8.34 12.26
CA ALA A 30 -1.72 8.78 11.73
C ALA A 30 -1.87 10.08 10.92
N HIS A 31 -0.90 10.97 11.07
CA HIS A 31 -0.83 12.23 10.33
C HIS A 31 0.44 12.27 9.48
N PRO A 32 0.36 12.76 8.23
CA PRO A 32 1.58 13.00 7.46
C PRO A 32 2.43 14.08 8.17
N PRO A 33 3.75 13.93 8.22
CA PRO A 33 4.65 15.01 8.64
C PRO A 33 4.50 16.22 7.71
N ASP A 34 4.74 17.42 8.26
CA ASP A 34 4.78 18.63 7.43
C ASP A 34 5.85 18.48 6.33
N GLU A 35 5.55 18.97 5.13
CA GLU A 35 6.42 18.91 3.93
C GLU A 35 6.69 17.49 3.38
N SER A 36 6.03 16.45 3.87
CA SER A 36 6.19 15.10 3.34
C SER A 36 5.54 14.92 1.95
N ASP A 37 6.17 14.08 1.12
CA ASP A 37 5.47 13.51 -0.05
C ASP A 37 4.34 12.60 0.46
N ILE A 38 3.11 13.10 0.37
CA ILE A 38 1.91 12.38 0.86
C ILE A 38 1.78 10.98 0.24
N VAL A 39 2.17 10.82 -1.01
CA VAL A 39 2.09 9.54 -1.72
C VAL A 39 3.11 8.56 -1.15
N ALA A 40 4.36 9.00 -0.97
CA ALA A 40 5.41 8.16 -0.38
C ALA A 40 5.06 7.79 1.07
N TRP A 41 4.58 8.75 1.86
CA TRP A 41 4.18 8.50 3.24
C TRP A 41 3.02 7.49 3.32
N LEU A 42 1.94 7.68 2.54
CA LEU A 42 0.81 6.75 2.51
C LEU A 42 1.21 5.37 1.98
N ALA A 43 2.15 5.31 1.04
CA ALA A 43 2.69 4.07 0.53
C ALA A 43 3.46 3.28 1.60
N LEU A 44 4.06 3.94 2.59
CA LEU A 44 4.74 3.32 3.72
C LEU A 44 3.77 2.95 4.85
N GLN A 45 2.80 3.83 5.15
CA GLN A 45 1.86 3.62 6.27
C GLN A 45 0.78 2.59 5.97
N HIS A 46 0.37 2.45 4.71
CA HIS A 46 -0.74 1.59 4.27
C HIS A 46 -1.98 1.68 5.16
N PRO A 47 -2.58 2.88 5.30
CA PRO A 47 -3.73 3.06 6.15
C PRO A 47 -4.94 2.27 5.63
N ALA A 48 -5.77 1.78 6.55
CA ALA A 48 -7.04 1.14 6.24
C ALA A 48 -8.04 2.12 5.61
N LEU A 49 -7.88 3.41 5.89
CA LEU A 49 -8.68 4.51 5.37
C LEU A 49 -7.85 5.79 5.37
N VAL A 50 -7.96 6.57 4.30
CA VAL A 50 -7.49 7.96 4.25
C VAL A 50 -8.69 8.87 4.44
N MET A 51 -8.70 9.68 5.49
CA MET A 51 -9.73 10.66 5.79
C MET A 51 -9.23 12.07 5.49
N ILE A 52 -9.97 12.82 4.69
CA ILE A 52 -9.59 14.16 4.23
C ILE A 52 -10.66 15.17 4.64
N ASP A 53 -10.28 16.14 5.47
CA ASP A 53 -11.14 17.24 5.86
C ASP A 53 -11.15 18.32 4.74
N VAL A 54 -12.32 18.53 4.15
CA VAL A 54 -12.53 19.52 3.09
C VAL A 54 -13.25 20.78 3.59
N SER A 55 -13.31 20.97 4.90
CA SER A 55 -14.01 22.14 5.52
C SER A 55 -13.20 23.43 5.42
N GLY A 56 -11.90 23.37 5.16
CA GLY A 56 -11.02 24.52 5.01
C GLY A 56 -11.33 25.37 3.77
N GLN A 57 -10.85 26.62 3.78
CA GLN A 57 -10.93 27.50 2.62
C GLN A 57 -9.89 27.20 1.52
N ASP A 58 -8.93 26.36 1.85
CA ASP A 58 -7.80 26.00 1.00
C ASP A 58 -8.09 24.69 0.27
N ASP A 59 -7.99 24.71 -1.05
CA ASP A 59 -8.25 23.56 -1.92
C ASP A 59 -7.00 22.65 -2.09
N ARG A 60 -5.93 22.79 -1.27
CA ARG A 60 -4.73 21.91 -1.32
C ARG A 60 -5.08 20.44 -1.18
N TRP A 61 -6.14 20.10 -0.45
CA TRP A 61 -6.64 18.74 -0.35
C TRP A 61 -6.95 18.11 -1.73
N ALA A 62 -7.40 18.91 -2.72
CA ALA A 62 -7.73 18.39 -4.05
C ALA A 62 -6.50 17.83 -4.77
N SER A 63 -5.36 18.53 -4.69
CA SER A 63 -4.09 18.05 -5.22
C SER A 63 -3.64 16.75 -4.55
N SER A 64 -3.83 16.64 -3.24
CA SER A 64 -3.53 15.42 -2.48
C SER A 64 -4.40 14.24 -2.94
N VAL A 65 -5.71 14.44 -3.13
CA VAL A 65 -6.62 13.39 -3.64
C VAL A 65 -6.16 12.92 -5.02
N ILE A 66 -5.90 13.85 -5.94
CA ILE A 66 -5.44 13.52 -7.30
C ILE A 66 -4.13 12.73 -7.24
N ALA A 67 -3.15 13.18 -6.45
CA ALA A 67 -1.87 12.49 -6.29
C ALA A 67 -2.05 11.06 -5.75
N ILE A 68 -2.89 10.89 -4.71
CA ILE A 68 -3.21 9.57 -4.12
C ILE A 68 -3.85 8.65 -5.16
N LYS A 69 -4.83 9.14 -5.92
CA LYS A 69 -5.63 8.32 -6.84
C LYS A 69 -4.95 8.05 -8.18
N THR A 70 -3.99 8.86 -8.58
CA THR A 70 -3.22 8.63 -9.81
C THR A 70 -1.95 7.82 -9.58
N SER A 71 -1.40 7.82 -8.36
CA SER A 71 -0.20 7.05 -8.05
C SER A 71 -0.45 5.54 -8.06
N PRO A 72 0.38 4.74 -8.72
CA PRO A 72 0.31 3.28 -8.63
C PRO A 72 0.45 2.75 -7.20
N ALA A 73 1.13 3.50 -6.31
CA ALA A 73 1.39 3.12 -4.93
C ALA A 73 0.16 3.28 -4.01
N THR A 74 -0.72 4.23 -4.28
CA THR A 74 -1.78 4.61 -3.34
C THR A 74 -3.18 4.61 -3.93
N ARG A 75 -3.34 4.46 -5.25
CA ARG A 75 -4.65 4.59 -5.94
C ARG A 75 -5.74 3.62 -5.44
N LYS A 76 -5.35 2.52 -4.78
CA LYS A 76 -6.27 1.52 -4.21
C LYS A 76 -6.67 1.82 -2.76
N LEU A 77 -6.01 2.76 -2.10
CA LEU A 77 -6.39 3.17 -0.76
C LEU A 77 -7.81 3.74 -0.78
N ALA A 78 -8.61 3.38 0.22
CA ALA A 78 -9.91 4.00 0.43
C ALA A 78 -9.72 5.45 0.84
N VAL A 79 -10.35 6.39 0.15
CA VAL A 79 -10.29 7.83 0.45
C VAL A 79 -11.69 8.36 0.72
N LEU A 80 -11.92 8.83 1.94
CA LEU A 80 -13.15 9.47 2.40
C LEU A 80 -12.90 10.97 2.59
N ALA A 81 -13.58 11.81 1.83
CA ALA A 81 -13.65 13.25 2.12
C ALA A 81 -14.82 13.54 3.06
N PHE A 82 -14.60 14.37 4.07
CA PHE A 82 -15.64 14.79 4.99
C PHE A 82 -15.56 16.29 5.30
N GLY A 83 -16.71 16.90 5.59
CA GLY A 83 -16.79 18.34 5.89
C GLY A 83 -18.22 18.86 5.88
N ALA A 84 -18.39 20.12 6.29
CA ALA A 84 -19.70 20.78 6.36
C ALA A 84 -20.07 21.53 5.05
N ASN A 85 -19.19 21.51 4.04
CA ASN A 85 -19.35 22.28 2.80
C ASN A 85 -19.73 21.35 1.63
N ALA A 86 -21.00 21.35 1.23
CA ALA A 86 -21.50 20.51 0.14
C ALA A 86 -20.77 20.73 -1.20
N PRO A 87 -20.51 21.95 -1.69
CA PRO A 87 -19.71 22.16 -2.89
C PRO A 87 -18.29 21.61 -2.81
N ALA A 88 -17.63 21.64 -1.63
CA ALA A 88 -16.31 21.04 -1.46
C ALA A 88 -16.37 19.52 -1.53
N LEU A 89 -17.39 18.89 -0.97
CA LEU A 89 -17.61 17.43 -1.06
C LEU A 89 -17.89 16.99 -2.50
N GLU A 90 -18.59 17.77 -3.29
CA GLU A 90 -18.81 17.53 -4.72
C GLU A 90 -17.49 17.57 -5.50
N ARG A 91 -16.65 18.59 -5.24
CA ARG A 91 -15.30 18.67 -5.83
C ARG A 91 -14.41 17.51 -5.40
N ALA A 92 -14.50 17.07 -4.14
CA ALA A 92 -13.75 15.92 -3.64
C ALA A 92 -14.13 14.61 -4.37
N ARG A 93 -15.42 14.42 -4.63
CA ARG A 93 -15.91 13.30 -5.44
C ARG A 93 -15.36 13.37 -6.87
N ALA A 94 -15.41 14.55 -7.49
CA ALA A 94 -14.86 14.76 -8.83
C ALA A 94 -13.34 14.56 -8.90
N ALA A 95 -12.61 14.86 -7.81
CA ALA A 95 -11.17 14.62 -7.69
C ALA A 95 -10.82 13.13 -7.52
N GLY A 96 -11.79 12.26 -7.22
CA GLY A 96 -11.61 10.81 -7.15
C GLY A 96 -11.73 10.20 -5.75
N CYS A 97 -12.27 10.90 -4.75
CA CYS A 97 -12.60 10.27 -3.46
C CYS A 97 -13.62 9.15 -3.64
N ASP A 98 -13.40 8.02 -2.95
CA ASP A 98 -14.29 6.85 -3.01
C ASP A 98 -15.62 7.10 -2.30
N ALA A 99 -15.59 7.95 -1.26
CA ALA A 99 -16.77 8.37 -0.54
C ALA A 99 -16.69 9.84 -0.11
N THR A 100 -17.84 10.45 0.12
CA THR A 100 -17.95 11.80 0.69
C THR A 100 -19.01 11.82 1.78
N GLN A 101 -18.75 12.53 2.89
CA GLN A 101 -19.64 12.60 4.02
C GLN A 101 -19.83 14.05 4.48
N MET A 102 -21.08 14.50 4.49
CA MET A 102 -21.45 15.75 5.17
C MET A 102 -21.31 15.54 6.68
N THR A 103 -20.60 16.45 7.34
CA THR A 103 -20.41 16.40 8.81
C THR A 103 -21.08 17.58 9.49
N GLY A 104 -21.50 17.37 10.74
CA GLY A 104 -22.12 18.34 11.62
C GLY A 104 -21.93 17.91 13.09
N GLU A 105 -22.62 18.60 14.02
CA GLU A 105 -22.47 18.37 15.47
C GLU A 105 -22.76 16.94 15.94
N LYS A 106 -23.60 16.19 15.20
CA LYS A 106 -24.03 14.82 15.54
C LYS A 106 -23.34 13.75 14.69
N THR A 107 -22.22 14.07 14.02
CA THR A 107 -21.52 13.10 13.17
C THR A 107 -20.89 11.99 14.01
N ASP A 108 -21.27 10.75 13.75
CA ASP A 108 -20.65 9.57 14.34
C ASP A 108 -19.43 9.17 13.51
N TYR A 109 -18.23 9.61 13.94
CA TYR A 109 -16.98 9.28 13.29
C TYR A 109 -16.59 7.81 13.45
N ARG A 110 -17.09 7.11 14.48
CA ARG A 110 -16.87 5.69 14.66
C ARG A 110 -17.61 4.89 13.57
N GLU A 111 -18.87 5.24 13.31
CA GLU A 111 -19.63 4.63 12.22
C GLU A 111 -18.97 4.89 10.87
N LEU A 112 -18.49 6.11 10.61
CA LEU A 112 -17.78 6.47 9.39
C LEU A 112 -16.52 5.63 9.17
N ILE A 113 -15.68 5.51 10.18
CA ILE A 113 -14.46 4.69 10.09
C ILE A 113 -14.85 3.23 9.88
N SER A 114 -15.78 2.69 10.66
CA SER A 114 -16.21 1.29 10.55
C SER A 114 -16.77 0.94 9.17
N LYS A 115 -17.48 1.87 8.55
CA LYS A 115 -18.11 1.68 7.23
C LYS A 115 -17.12 1.76 6.07
N HIS A 116 -16.10 2.59 6.17
CA HIS A 116 -15.21 2.92 5.05
C HIS A 116 -13.78 2.41 5.22
N ALA A 117 -13.32 2.14 6.44
CA ALA A 117 -12.07 1.43 6.63
C ALA A 117 -12.23 0.02 6.06
N HIS A 118 -11.37 -0.33 5.11
CA HIS A 118 -11.33 -1.70 4.63
C HIS A 118 -10.95 -2.61 5.80
N ASN A 119 -11.96 -3.20 6.39
CA ASN A 119 -11.82 -4.41 7.19
C ASN A 119 -11.59 -5.54 6.18
N ASP A 120 -10.39 -5.57 5.62
CA ASP A 120 -10.01 -6.73 4.85
C ASP A 120 -10.26 -7.96 5.69
N ASP A 121 -10.63 -9.03 5.03
CA ASP A 121 -10.80 -10.38 5.57
C ASP A 121 -9.54 -10.86 6.29
N ASN A 122 -9.17 -10.16 7.38
CA ASN A 122 -7.95 -10.47 8.13
C ASN A 122 -8.00 -11.90 8.66
N ALA A 123 -9.20 -12.37 9.04
CA ALA A 123 -9.40 -13.75 9.44
C ALA A 123 -9.19 -14.71 8.26
N GLU A 124 -9.72 -14.40 7.07
CA GLU A 124 -9.52 -15.21 5.87
C GLU A 124 -8.06 -15.15 5.38
N LEU A 125 -7.44 -13.97 5.42
CA LEU A 125 -6.02 -13.84 5.10
C LEU A 125 -5.15 -14.68 6.03
N LEU A 126 -5.39 -14.63 7.35
CA LEU A 126 -4.64 -15.44 8.33
C LEU A 126 -4.87 -16.94 8.10
N ARG A 127 -6.12 -17.34 7.82
CA ARG A 127 -6.44 -18.73 7.48
C ARG A 127 -5.69 -19.19 6.22
N GLN A 128 -5.70 -18.41 5.16
CA GLN A 128 -5.01 -18.71 3.91
C GLN A 128 -3.49 -18.64 4.04
N SER A 129 -2.97 -17.75 4.89
CA SER A 129 -1.54 -17.63 5.16
C SER A 129 -0.95 -18.85 5.85
N ALA A 130 -1.77 -19.60 6.58
CA ALA A 130 -1.37 -20.84 7.23
C ALA A 130 -1.32 -22.06 6.28
N LEU A 131 -1.85 -21.92 5.06
CA LEU A 131 -1.83 -23.00 4.06
C LEU A 131 -0.43 -23.13 3.42
N PRO A 132 -0.06 -24.33 2.92
CA PRO A 132 1.19 -24.48 2.18
C PRO A 132 1.16 -23.69 0.87
N LEU A 133 2.32 -23.29 0.40
CA LEU A 133 2.47 -22.64 -0.90
C LEU A 133 2.09 -23.61 -2.02
N PRO A 134 1.25 -23.21 -2.99
CA PRO A 134 0.91 -24.06 -4.13
C PRO A 134 2.13 -24.44 -4.97
N ALA A 135 2.13 -25.62 -5.59
CA ALA A 135 3.26 -26.14 -6.36
C ALA A 135 3.75 -25.16 -7.45
N LEU A 136 2.82 -24.47 -8.12
CA LEU A 136 3.17 -23.47 -9.13
C LEU A 136 3.86 -22.24 -8.52
N ALA A 137 3.44 -21.83 -7.31
CA ALA A 137 4.09 -20.72 -6.60
C ALA A 137 5.48 -21.13 -6.08
N LEU A 138 5.67 -22.40 -5.63
CA LEU A 138 6.99 -22.94 -5.30
C LEU A 138 7.92 -22.89 -6.50
N ARG A 139 7.43 -23.24 -7.69
CA ARG A 139 8.18 -23.09 -8.95
C ARG A 139 8.56 -21.63 -9.17
N GLY A 140 7.63 -20.70 -9.05
CA GLY A 140 7.90 -19.27 -9.20
C GLY A 140 8.95 -18.74 -8.22
N VAL A 141 8.96 -19.23 -6.97
CA VAL A 141 10.02 -18.92 -5.99
C VAL A 141 11.37 -19.48 -6.44
N ALA A 142 11.43 -20.71 -6.94
CA ALA A 142 12.67 -21.31 -7.46
C ALA A 142 13.21 -20.54 -8.66
N GLU A 143 12.35 -20.14 -9.60
CA GLU A 143 12.69 -19.30 -10.76
C GLU A 143 13.22 -17.93 -10.31
N PHE A 144 12.52 -17.28 -9.36
CA PHE A 144 12.95 -16.01 -8.77
C PHE A 144 14.36 -16.13 -8.15
N ASN A 145 14.56 -17.15 -7.31
CA ASN A 145 15.81 -17.37 -6.59
C ASN A 145 16.98 -17.78 -7.52
N ALA A 146 16.66 -18.32 -8.71
CA ALA A 146 17.63 -18.56 -9.79
C ALA A 146 17.94 -17.32 -10.64
N GLY A 147 17.35 -16.15 -10.31
CA GLY A 147 17.49 -14.90 -11.09
C GLY A 147 16.69 -14.88 -12.39
N GLN A 148 15.81 -15.86 -12.59
CA GLN A 148 14.93 -16.00 -13.76
C GLN A 148 13.68 -15.11 -13.57
N TYR A 149 13.90 -13.79 -13.47
CA TYR A 149 12.85 -12.83 -13.10
C TYR A 149 11.80 -12.63 -14.20
N TYR A 150 12.10 -13.02 -15.44
CA TYR A 150 11.10 -13.01 -16.51
C TYR A 150 10.17 -14.22 -16.41
N GLU A 151 10.72 -15.41 -16.21
CA GLU A 151 9.99 -16.69 -16.13
C GLU A 151 9.08 -16.75 -14.90
N GLN A 152 9.57 -16.31 -13.73
CA GLN A 152 8.77 -16.27 -12.50
C GLN A 152 7.49 -15.43 -12.65
N HIS A 153 7.49 -14.43 -13.53
CA HIS A 153 6.32 -13.61 -13.80
C HIS A 153 5.13 -14.48 -14.24
N GLU A 154 5.34 -15.42 -15.16
CA GLU A 154 4.28 -16.30 -15.66
C GLU A 154 3.74 -17.21 -14.54
N SER A 155 4.64 -17.82 -13.73
CA SER A 155 4.28 -18.69 -12.61
C SER A 155 3.42 -17.96 -11.57
N PHE A 156 3.84 -16.77 -11.13
CA PHE A 156 3.07 -16.01 -10.14
C PHE A 156 1.82 -15.36 -10.74
N GLU A 157 1.81 -14.99 -12.01
CA GLU A 157 0.61 -14.46 -12.67
C GLU A 157 -0.50 -15.51 -12.72
N HIS A 158 -0.19 -16.77 -13.00
CA HIS A 158 -1.16 -17.86 -12.96
C HIS A 158 -1.71 -18.07 -11.55
N CYS A 159 -0.85 -18.09 -10.51
CA CYS A 159 -1.29 -18.18 -9.11
C CYS A 159 -2.21 -17.02 -8.75
N TRP A 160 -1.81 -15.81 -9.05
CA TRP A 160 -2.57 -14.59 -8.79
C TRP A 160 -3.94 -14.57 -9.48
N ARG A 161 -4.03 -15.06 -10.74
CA ARG A 161 -5.29 -15.10 -11.49
C ARG A 161 -6.24 -16.19 -10.97
N ALA A 162 -5.71 -17.31 -10.52
CA ALA A 162 -6.48 -18.42 -9.98
C ALA A 162 -7.01 -18.14 -8.56
N GLU A 163 -6.24 -17.41 -7.75
CA GLU A 163 -6.58 -17.10 -6.38
C GLU A 163 -7.59 -15.95 -6.29
N ARG A 164 -8.67 -16.14 -5.55
CA ARG A 164 -9.73 -15.15 -5.33
C ARG A 164 -9.71 -14.54 -3.94
N GLY A 165 -9.07 -15.23 -2.98
CA GLY A 165 -8.93 -14.77 -1.60
C GLY A 165 -7.85 -13.72 -1.41
N PRO A 166 -7.75 -13.15 -0.21
CA PRO A 166 -6.82 -12.06 0.10
C PRO A 166 -5.33 -12.46 -0.01
N VAL A 167 -4.99 -13.76 0.13
CA VAL A 167 -3.62 -14.25 -0.03
C VAL A 167 -3.07 -14.04 -1.46
N ARG A 168 -3.93 -13.76 -2.44
CA ARG A 168 -3.49 -13.37 -3.78
C ARG A 168 -2.49 -12.19 -3.79
N ALA A 169 -2.52 -11.36 -2.74
CA ALA A 169 -1.58 -10.27 -2.55
C ALA A 169 -0.12 -10.77 -2.45
N LEU A 170 0.11 -11.98 -1.90
CA LEU A 170 1.44 -12.59 -1.83
C LEU A 170 2.02 -12.83 -3.24
N TYR A 171 1.23 -13.45 -4.12
CA TYR A 171 1.68 -13.74 -5.48
C TYR A 171 1.91 -12.45 -6.28
N GLN A 172 1.06 -11.44 -6.08
CA GLN A 172 1.26 -10.12 -6.68
C GLN A 172 2.51 -9.41 -6.16
N ALA A 173 2.81 -9.51 -4.85
CA ALA A 173 4.00 -8.94 -4.26
C ALA A 173 5.28 -9.56 -4.86
N MET A 174 5.39 -10.90 -4.82
CA MET A 174 6.54 -11.63 -5.35
C MET A 174 6.74 -11.35 -6.84
N LEU A 175 5.66 -11.35 -7.64
CA LEU A 175 5.67 -10.99 -9.04
C LEU A 175 6.25 -9.59 -9.26
N GLN A 176 5.75 -8.58 -8.54
CA GLN A 176 6.17 -7.20 -8.74
C GLN A 176 7.63 -6.97 -8.32
N VAL A 177 8.10 -7.61 -7.23
CA VAL A 177 9.51 -7.55 -6.82
C VAL A 177 10.41 -8.15 -7.90
N GLY A 178 10.08 -9.34 -8.42
CA GLY A 178 10.87 -9.96 -9.47
C GLY A 178 10.91 -9.15 -10.76
N VAL A 179 9.76 -8.56 -11.16
CA VAL A 179 9.73 -7.66 -12.32
C VAL A 179 10.57 -6.39 -12.06
N ALA A 180 10.57 -5.86 -10.82
CA ALA A 180 11.43 -4.73 -10.46
C ALA A 180 12.91 -5.08 -10.62
N TYR A 181 13.34 -6.26 -10.15
CA TYR A 181 14.69 -6.78 -10.30
C TYR A 181 15.06 -6.95 -11.78
N HIS A 182 14.16 -7.50 -12.59
CA HIS A 182 14.35 -7.59 -14.04
C HIS A 182 14.54 -6.21 -14.68
N GLN A 183 13.77 -5.21 -14.28
CA GLN A 183 13.90 -3.85 -14.81
C GLN A 183 15.24 -3.21 -14.41
N ILE A 184 15.75 -3.46 -13.19
CA ILE A 184 17.09 -3.02 -12.76
C ILE A 184 18.16 -3.62 -13.67
N GLN A 185 18.12 -4.94 -13.91
CA GLN A 185 19.07 -5.62 -14.79
C GLN A 185 19.07 -5.05 -16.23
N ARG A 186 17.93 -4.52 -16.67
CA ARG A 186 17.79 -3.86 -17.99
C ARG A 186 18.13 -2.36 -17.99
N GLY A 187 18.55 -1.81 -16.86
CA GLY A 187 18.82 -0.38 -16.74
C GLY A 187 17.55 0.50 -16.80
N ASN A 188 16.37 -0.08 -16.61
CA ASN A 188 15.10 0.66 -16.67
C ASN A 188 14.66 1.15 -15.27
N TYR A 189 15.21 2.28 -14.84
CA TYR A 189 14.89 2.93 -13.57
C TYR A 189 13.38 3.14 -13.37
N ASN A 190 12.69 3.75 -14.34
CA ASN A 190 11.28 4.08 -14.20
C ASN A 190 10.40 2.82 -14.10
N GLY A 191 10.74 1.78 -14.85
CA GLY A 191 10.10 0.47 -14.76
C GLY A 191 10.27 -0.16 -13.39
N ALA A 192 11.51 -0.22 -12.89
CA ALA A 192 11.85 -0.76 -11.58
C ALA A 192 11.12 0.00 -10.45
N ARG A 193 11.22 1.33 -10.43
CA ARG A 193 10.55 2.19 -9.47
C ARG A 193 9.05 1.93 -9.39
N LYS A 194 8.39 1.88 -10.54
CA LYS A 194 6.94 1.61 -10.63
C LYS A 194 6.57 0.23 -10.05
N MET A 195 7.42 -0.78 -10.28
CA MET A 195 7.14 -2.13 -9.79
C MET A 195 7.36 -2.23 -8.28
N PHE A 196 8.39 -1.62 -7.72
CA PHE A 196 8.58 -1.56 -6.27
C PHE A 196 7.43 -0.85 -5.56
N LEU A 197 6.98 0.30 -6.04
CA LEU A 197 5.83 1.01 -5.47
C LEU A 197 4.55 0.16 -5.49
N ARG A 198 4.38 -0.72 -6.47
CA ARG A 198 3.28 -1.68 -6.50
C ARG A 198 3.48 -2.84 -5.53
N ALA A 199 4.72 -3.36 -5.44
CA ALA A 199 5.05 -4.44 -4.52
C ALA A 199 4.77 -4.02 -3.08
N GLN A 200 5.16 -2.82 -2.69
CA GLN A 200 4.91 -2.27 -1.35
C GLN A 200 3.43 -2.30 -0.97
N GLN A 201 2.51 -2.00 -1.89
CA GLN A 201 1.06 -2.07 -1.64
C GLN A 201 0.59 -3.48 -1.26
N TYR A 202 1.13 -4.50 -1.93
CA TYR A 202 0.77 -5.88 -1.67
C TYR A 202 1.45 -6.44 -0.43
N LEU A 203 2.74 -6.11 -0.21
CA LEU A 203 3.50 -6.54 0.95
C LEU A 203 2.93 -5.99 2.27
N ALA A 204 2.39 -4.78 2.25
CA ALA A 204 1.93 -4.11 3.46
C ALA A 204 0.67 -4.72 4.09
N VAL A 205 -0.19 -5.36 3.29
CA VAL A 205 -1.41 -6.01 3.81
C VAL A 205 -1.17 -7.44 4.29
N LEU A 206 0.01 -8.01 4.02
CA LEU A 206 0.36 -9.38 4.37
C LEU A 206 0.90 -9.48 5.80
N PRO A 207 0.66 -10.60 6.51
CA PRO A 207 1.33 -10.90 7.76
C PRO A 207 2.83 -11.17 7.52
N ASP A 208 3.63 -11.16 8.59
CA ASP A 208 5.08 -11.35 8.49
C ASP A 208 5.47 -12.74 7.95
N HIS A 209 4.59 -13.73 8.13
CA HIS A 209 4.72 -15.06 7.53
C HIS A 209 3.44 -15.40 6.76
N CYS A 210 3.59 -15.81 5.51
CA CYS A 210 2.45 -16.13 4.65
C CYS A 210 2.79 -17.29 3.71
N GLN A 211 2.05 -18.40 3.81
CA GLN A 211 2.25 -19.60 2.98
C GLN A 211 3.72 -20.07 2.94
N THR A 212 4.35 -20.20 4.10
CA THR A 212 5.77 -20.55 4.23
C THR A 212 6.80 -19.50 3.76
N ILE A 213 6.35 -18.34 3.26
CA ILE A 213 7.26 -17.27 2.88
C ILE A 213 7.50 -16.34 4.07
N ASP A 214 8.77 -15.96 4.28
CA ASP A 214 9.15 -14.87 5.17
C ASP A 214 8.89 -13.53 4.49
N VAL A 215 7.66 -13.02 4.70
CA VAL A 215 7.21 -11.75 4.12
C VAL A 215 7.89 -10.57 4.80
N ALA A 216 8.24 -10.68 6.08
CA ALA A 216 8.95 -9.63 6.79
C ALA A 216 10.34 -9.40 6.16
N GLN A 217 11.07 -10.49 5.86
CA GLN A 217 12.36 -10.40 5.18
C GLN A 217 12.19 -9.89 3.73
N LEU A 218 11.23 -10.41 2.98
CA LEU A 218 10.95 -9.94 1.61
C LEU A 218 10.62 -8.44 1.57
N ARG A 219 9.89 -7.94 2.57
CA ARG A 219 9.56 -6.52 2.73
C ARG A 219 10.82 -5.69 2.99
N ALA A 220 11.67 -6.13 3.91
CA ALA A 220 12.93 -5.46 4.25
C ALA A 220 13.89 -5.41 3.05
N ASP A 221 14.09 -6.54 2.37
CA ASP A 221 14.96 -6.64 1.19
C ASP A 221 14.44 -5.78 0.03
N SER A 222 13.12 -5.80 -0.22
CA SER A 222 12.48 -4.98 -1.25
C SER A 222 12.61 -3.48 -0.96
N THR A 223 12.55 -3.08 0.32
CA THR A 223 12.76 -1.69 0.74
C THR A 223 14.20 -1.27 0.51
N ALA A 224 15.16 -2.07 0.95
CA ALA A 224 16.59 -1.78 0.76
C ALA A 224 16.95 -1.67 -0.73
N ALA A 225 16.40 -2.55 -1.56
CA ALA A 225 16.57 -2.51 -3.01
C ALA A 225 15.97 -1.26 -3.64
N PHE A 226 14.81 -0.81 -3.16
CA PHE A 226 14.15 0.42 -3.61
C PHE A 226 14.94 1.67 -3.19
N ASP A 227 15.41 1.73 -1.94
CA ASP A 227 16.19 2.86 -1.43
C ASP A 227 17.50 3.04 -2.22
N GLU A 228 18.16 1.94 -2.57
CA GLU A 228 19.34 1.98 -3.44
C GLU A 228 18.99 2.48 -4.85
N LEU A 229 17.86 2.03 -5.42
CA LEU A 229 17.38 2.52 -6.71
C LEU A 229 17.17 4.05 -6.69
N GLU A 230 16.53 4.58 -5.65
CA GLU A 230 16.33 6.03 -5.49
C GLU A 230 17.68 6.76 -5.28
N ARG A 231 18.63 6.16 -4.56
CA ARG A 231 19.96 6.72 -4.33
C ARG A 231 20.79 6.86 -5.61
N VAL A 232 20.78 5.83 -6.46
CA VAL A 232 21.54 5.87 -7.73
C VAL A 232 20.86 6.74 -8.77
N GLY A 233 19.53 6.78 -8.79
CA GLY A 233 18.73 7.57 -9.72
C GLY A 233 18.83 7.11 -11.17
N THR A 234 18.09 7.78 -12.05
CA THR A 234 17.96 7.39 -13.46
C THR A 234 19.29 7.40 -14.22
N GLN A 235 20.16 8.38 -13.93
CA GLN A 235 21.40 8.56 -14.71
C GLN A 235 22.50 7.56 -14.36
N ARG A 236 22.44 6.98 -13.17
CA ARG A 236 23.47 6.09 -12.64
C ARG A 236 22.95 4.69 -12.32
N ILE A 237 21.88 4.25 -12.97
CA ILE A 237 21.31 2.92 -12.73
C ILE A 237 22.31 1.79 -13.00
N ALA A 238 23.30 2.02 -13.83
CA ALA A 238 24.40 1.07 -14.06
C ALA A 238 25.27 0.83 -12.81
N ASP A 239 25.27 1.78 -11.87
CA ASP A 239 26.03 1.71 -10.58
C ASP A 239 25.21 1.00 -9.48
N TYR A 240 24.04 0.46 -9.80
CA TYR A 240 23.18 -0.20 -8.82
C TYR A 240 23.88 -1.42 -8.20
N ASP A 241 23.85 -1.53 -6.87
CA ASP A 241 24.41 -2.69 -6.15
C ASP A 241 23.55 -3.93 -6.35
N GLN A 242 23.97 -4.82 -7.27
CA GLN A 242 23.28 -6.07 -7.60
C GLN A 242 23.18 -7.04 -6.40
N HIS A 243 24.01 -6.87 -5.34
CA HIS A 243 23.91 -7.68 -4.12
C HIS A 243 22.64 -7.43 -3.32
N LEU A 244 21.90 -6.37 -3.62
CA LEU A 244 20.60 -6.07 -3.03
C LEU A 244 19.42 -6.80 -3.70
N LEU A 245 19.66 -7.50 -4.81
CA LEU A 245 18.66 -8.38 -5.43
C LEU A 245 18.63 -9.72 -4.67
N LYS A 246 17.98 -9.72 -3.49
CA LYS A 246 17.96 -10.85 -2.57
C LYS A 246 16.97 -11.95 -2.98
N PRO A 247 17.25 -13.23 -2.68
CA PRO A 247 16.31 -14.31 -2.90
C PRO A 247 15.12 -14.24 -1.93
N ILE A 248 13.98 -14.79 -2.35
CA ILE A 248 12.83 -15.02 -1.47
C ILE A 248 13.17 -16.13 -0.48
N GLN A 249 12.93 -15.88 0.80
CA GLN A 249 13.23 -16.83 1.89
C GLN A 249 11.95 -17.50 2.40
N HIS A 250 12.09 -18.75 2.84
CA HIS A 250 11.05 -19.47 3.55
C HIS A 250 11.14 -19.15 5.04
N ALA A 251 9.98 -18.99 5.70
CA ALA A 251 9.89 -18.89 7.14
C ALA A 251 10.29 -20.23 7.79
N HIS A 252 11.04 -20.17 8.87
CA HIS A 252 11.47 -21.32 9.66
C HIS A 252 10.43 -21.71 10.71
#